data_5575c35e780526855861b12f6d6a04ae
#
_entry.id   5575c35e780526855861b12f6d6a04ae
#
_cell.length_a   1.000
_cell.length_b   1.000
_cell.length_c   1.000
_cell.angle_alpha   90.00
_cell.angle_beta   90.00
_cell.angle_gamma   90.00
#
_symmetry.space_group_name_H-M   'P 1'
#
loop_
_entity.id
_entity.type
_entity.pdbx_description
1 polymer ?
#
loop_
_entity_poly.entity_id
_entity_poly.type
_entity_poly.pdbx_seq_one_letter_code
_entity_poly.pdbx_strand_id
1 'polypeptide(L)'
;TCTSGPGISLMSEFIGLAYFAEVPGVIWDVNRVGPSTGLPTRTQQGDLNLLREASHGDTEHIVLIPGTVEECFEYGWRAFEYAERYQTLVFGFSDLDLGMNNWVCTGFEYPSEEIDRGKVLRTAEQVSAIENYGRYRDVDGDGVPYRTLPGSGLDPILYRGTGHDEDGIYSEEPDVYRKLMMRLKRKIDNSRADLPAPVMREEEEQDVGIIYMGSMENTIQEIDDMIEKTGLKVSQCRIRAMPIHPDVEGFIERHERVIVLEINRDGQLYGVLRKELPNDLASRISSVAYSDGMPPRARIYADMILETLGEVKP
;
A
#
# COMPACT_ATOMS: atom_id res chain seq x y z
N THR A 1 11.63 4.04 -10.39
CA THR A 1 11.54 3.18 -11.57
C THR A 1 10.15 2.57 -11.72
N CYS A 2 9.85 2.00 -12.89
CA CYS A 2 8.58 1.34 -13.18
C CYS A 2 8.87 -0.04 -13.79
N THR A 3 8.13 -1.07 -13.34
CA THR A 3 8.31 -2.44 -13.81
C THR A 3 7.03 -3.27 -13.56
N SER A 4 7.14 -4.59 -13.51
CA SER A 4 6.11 -5.55 -13.11
C SER A 4 6.71 -6.60 -12.17
N GLY A 5 5.92 -7.51 -11.62
CA GLY A 5 6.35 -8.51 -10.65
C GLY A 5 7.69 -9.19 -10.91
N PRO A 6 8.02 -9.64 -12.14
CA PRO A 6 9.36 -10.19 -12.44
C PRO A 6 10.51 -9.23 -12.19
N GLY A 7 10.34 -7.93 -12.50
CA GLY A 7 11.35 -6.91 -12.22
C GLY A 7 11.50 -6.60 -10.74
N ILE A 8 10.38 -6.60 -9.98
CA ILE A 8 10.40 -6.49 -8.51
C ILE A 8 11.23 -7.64 -7.92
N SER A 9 10.98 -8.86 -8.37
CA SER A 9 11.72 -10.05 -7.92
C SER A 9 13.25 -9.92 -8.16
N LEU A 10 13.66 -9.32 -9.28
CA LEU A 10 15.07 -9.08 -9.59
C LEU A 10 15.70 -7.98 -8.69
N MET A 11 14.91 -7.07 -8.14
CA MET A 11 15.39 -5.98 -7.28
C MET A 11 15.33 -6.32 -5.78
N SER A 12 14.92 -7.52 -5.41
CA SER A 12 14.61 -7.92 -4.03
C SER A 12 15.72 -7.57 -3.02
N GLU A 13 17.00 -7.80 -3.36
CA GLU A 13 18.13 -7.48 -2.49
C GLU A 13 18.24 -5.97 -2.21
N PHE A 14 18.15 -5.15 -3.26
CA PHE A 14 18.24 -3.69 -3.12
C PHE A 14 17.01 -3.07 -2.44
N ILE A 15 15.85 -3.70 -2.56
CA ILE A 15 14.65 -3.32 -1.81
C ILE A 15 14.90 -3.52 -0.31
N GLY A 16 15.46 -4.66 0.09
CA GLY A 16 15.84 -4.92 1.49
C GLY A 16 16.90 -3.94 2.00
N LEU A 17 17.93 -3.67 1.19
CA LEU A 17 18.94 -2.68 1.51
C LEU A 17 18.32 -1.29 1.75
N ALA A 18 17.44 -0.84 0.85
CA ALA A 18 16.80 0.46 0.98
C ALA A 18 15.89 0.55 2.22
N TYR A 19 15.17 -0.52 2.55
CA TYR A 19 14.37 -0.59 3.77
C TYR A 19 15.22 -0.46 5.03
N PHE A 20 16.28 -1.25 5.14
CA PHE A 20 17.12 -1.32 6.35
C PHE A 20 18.03 -0.12 6.52
N ALA A 21 18.59 0.42 5.41
CA ALA A 21 19.43 1.63 5.40
C ALA A 21 18.60 2.93 5.37
N GLU A 22 17.29 2.83 5.27
CA GLU A 22 16.35 3.96 5.24
C GLU A 22 16.65 4.95 4.10
N VAL A 23 16.73 4.39 2.88
CA VAL A 23 16.96 5.14 1.65
C VAL A 23 15.63 5.32 0.91
N PRO A 24 15.19 6.56 0.67
CA PRO A 24 13.98 6.83 -0.09
C PRO A 24 14.07 6.35 -1.54
N GLY A 25 12.98 5.82 -2.05
CA GLY A 25 12.85 5.45 -3.45
C GLY A 25 11.42 5.13 -3.83
N VAL A 26 11.12 5.17 -5.12
CA VAL A 26 9.80 4.83 -5.65
C VAL A 26 9.94 3.75 -6.71
N ILE A 27 9.19 2.68 -6.55
CA ILE A 27 9.09 1.60 -7.53
C ILE A 27 7.61 1.42 -7.88
N TRP A 28 7.29 1.57 -9.17
CA TRP A 28 5.94 1.39 -9.67
C TRP A 28 5.80 0.00 -10.29
N ASP A 29 4.93 -0.82 -9.72
CA ASP A 29 4.53 -2.11 -10.27
C ASP A 29 3.27 -1.94 -11.11
N VAL A 30 3.38 -2.20 -12.41
CA VAL A 30 2.23 -2.36 -13.30
C VAL A 30 1.94 -3.85 -13.39
N ASN A 31 1.02 -4.28 -12.54
CA ASN A 31 0.74 -5.69 -12.30
C ASN A 31 0.16 -6.37 -13.53
N ARG A 32 0.63 -7.59 -13.80
CA ARG A 32 0.16 -8.45 -14.87
C ARG A 32 0.05 -9.89 -14.38
N VAL A 33 -0.57 -10.73 -15.20
CA VAL A 33 -0.77 -12.14 -14.81
C VAL A 33 0.58 -12.85 -14.62
N GLY A 34 0.81 -13.29 -13.38
CA GLY A 34 1.90 -14.19 -12.99
C GLY A 34 1.44 -15.64 -12.87
N PRO A 35 2.29 -16.55 -12.36
CA PRO A 35 3.69 -16.35 -11.98
C PRO A 35 4.66 -16.29 -13.17
N SER A 36 5.93 -15.91 -12.89
CA SER A 36 6.98 -15.69 -13.90
C SER A 36 6.56 -14.61 -14.91
N THR A 37 6.92 -14.74 -16.18
CA THR A 37 6.43 -13.83 -17.24
C THR A 37 4.92 -13.94 -17.43
N GLY A 38 4.34 -15.09 -17.12
CA GLY A 38 2.90 -15.36 -17.15
C GLY A 38 2.24 -14.96 -18.47
N LEU A 39 1.21 -14.11 -18.39
CA LEU A 39 0.54 -13.50 -19.53
C LEU A 39 0.88 -12.01 -19.59
N PRO A 40 1.94 -11.60 -20.33
CA PRO A 40 2.54 -10.27 -20.19
C PRO A 40 1.62 -9.09 -20.61
N THR A 41 0.55 -9.38 -21.36
CA THR A 41 -0.44 -8.38 -21.82
C THR A 41 -1.82 -8.56 -21.18
N ARG A 42 -1.88 -9.26 -20.04
CA ARG A 42 -3.13 -9.56 -19.32
C ARG A 42 -3.07 -9.02 -17.92
N THR A 43 -4.22 -8.50 -17.43
CA THR A 43 -4.33 -7.85 -16.13
C THR A 43 -4.56 -8.84 -15.00
N GLN A 44 -4.02 -8.52 -13.84
CA GLN A 44 -4.22 -9.20 -12.57
C GLN A 44 -3.79 -8.26 -11.44
N GLN A 45 -4.23 -8.53 -10.21
CA GLN A 45 -3.74 -7.89 -8.97
C GLN A 45 -3.13 -8.96 -8.06
N GLY A 46 -2.10 -9.66 -8.57
CA GLY A 46 -1.49 -10.83 -7.94
C GLY A 46 -0.20 -10.54 -7.16
N ASP A 47 0.31 -9.31 -7.16
CA ASP A 47 1.60 -8.96 -6.57
C ASP A 47 1.48 -8.15 -5.26
N LEU A 48 0.27 -8.04 -4.66
CA LEU A 48 0.06 -7.26 -3.44
C LEU A 48 0.95 -7.75 -2.28
N ASN A 49 0.96 -9.07 -2.02
CA ASN A 49 1.82 -9.64 -0.98
C ASN A 49 3.30 -9.50 -1.32
N LEU A 50 3.66 -9.63 -2.60
CA LEU A 50 5.04 -9.44 -3.07
C LEU A 50 5.53 -8.03 -2.74
N LEU A 51 4.73 -6.99 -2.96
CA LEU A 51 5.11 -5.60 -2.70
C LEU A 51 5.11 -5.30 -1.20
N ARG A 52 4.07 -5.73 -0.50
CA ARG A 52 3.91 -5.44 0.93
C ARG A 52 5.03 -6.04 1.78
N GLU A 53 5.51 -7.22 1.43
CA GLU A 53 6.54 -7.98 2.17
C GLU A 53 7.81 -8.16 1.30
N ALA A 54 8.09 -7.20 0.41
CA ALA A 54 9.22 -7.31 -0.53
C ALA A 54 10.56 -7.45 0.18
N SER A 55 11.46 -8.28 -0.39
CA SER A 55 12.74 -8.69 0.16
C SER A 55 12.61 -9.88 1.13
N HIS A 56 13.45 -9.94 2.15
CA HIS A 56 13.53 -11.03 3.12
C HIS A 56 13.60 -10.48 4.55
N GLY A 57 13.32 -11.32 5.53
CA GLY A 57 13.24 -10.91 6.93
C GLY A 57 11.91 -10.20 7.25
N ASP A 58 11.92 -9.44 8.33
CA ASP A 58 10.74 -8.73 8.83
C ASP A 58 10.63 -7.35 8.16
N THR A 59 10.15 -7.33 6.92
CA THR A 59 9.93 -6.11 6.13
C THR A 59 8.45 -5.78 6.00
N GLU A 60 8.13 -4.50 5.86
CA GLU A 60 6.80 -4.01 5.52
C GLU A 60 6.93 -2.69 4.75
N HIS A 61 6.23 -2.57 3.64
CA HIS A 61 6.37 -1.42 2.76
C HIS A 61 5.07 -0.65 2.58
N ILE A 62 5.22 0.65 2.33
CA ILE A 62 4.11 1.50 1.88
C ILE A 62 3.80 1.16 0.42
N VAL A 63 2.52 0.86 0.14
CA VAL A 63 2.02 0.57 -1.20
C VAL A 63 0.85 1.49 -1.51
N LEU A 64 0.94 2.31 -2.54
CA LEU A 64 -0.13 3.16 -3.03
C LEU A 64 -0.91 2.44 -4.13
N ILE A 65 -2.23 2.40 -4.02
CA ILE A 65 -3.10 1.57 -4.87
C ILE A 65 -4.11 2.49 -5.60
N PRO A 66 -3.75 3.07 -6.75
CA PRO A 66 -4.67 3.89 -7.51
C PRO A 66 -5.80 3.06 -8.12
N GLY A 67 -7.02 3.61 -8.13
CA GLY A 67 -8.18 3.03 -8.81
C GLY A 67 -8.52 3.74 -10.13
N THR A 68 -7.97 4.95 -10.36
CA THR A 68 -8.22 5.76 -11.55
C THR A 68 -6.93 6.33 -12.13
N VAL A 69 -6.99 6.87 -13.34
CA VAL A 69 -5.80 7.49 -13.97
C VAL A 69 -5.44 8.82 -13.29
N GLU A 70 -6.41 9.52 -12.72
CA GLU A 70 -6.16 10.71 -11.90
C GLU A 70 -5.34 10.36 -10.66
N GLU A 71 -5.69 9.27 -9.98
CA GLU A 71 -4.91 8.78 -8.84
C GLU A 71 -3.53 8.25 -9.26
N CYS A 72 -3.40 7.65 -10.45
CA CYS A 72 -2.08 7.29 -10.97
C CYS A 72 -1.17 8.53 -11.12
N PHE A 73 -1.74 9.64 -11.57
CA PHE A 73 -0.99 10.91 -11.67
C PHE A 73 -0.68 11.47 -10.27
N GLU A 74 -1.68 11.56 -9.39
CA GLU A 74 -1.52 12.06 -8.03
C GLU A 74 -0.47 11.25 -7.25
N TYR A 75 -0.59 9.93 -7.26
CA TYR A 75 0.36 9.06 -6.55
C TYR A 75 1.72 9.00 -7.22
N GLY A 76 1.81 9.35 -8.50
CA GLY A 76 3.08 9.47 -9.21
C GLY A 76 4.05 10.45 -8.55
N TRP A 77 3.54 11.55 -7.96
CA TRP A 77 4.35 12.51 -7.24
C TRP A 77 4.27 12.35 -5.70
N ARG A 78 3.10 12.02 -5.14
CA ARG A 78 2.96 11.77 -3.69
C ARG A 78 3.81 10.61 -3.18
N ALA A 79 4.08 9.61 -4.02
CA ALA A 79 4.97 8.52 -3.66
C ALA A 79 6.36 9.01 -3.27
N PHE A 80 6.86 10.09 -3.90
CA PHE A 80 8.13 10.70 -3.54
C PHE A 80 8.05 11.42 -2.18
N GLU A 81 6.94 12.08 -1.87
CA GLU A 81 6.73 12.70 -0.56
C GLU A 81 6.72 11.66 0.56
N TYR A 82 5.97 10.58 0.39
CA TYR A 82 5.95 9.48 1.37
C TYR A 82 7.33 8.83 1.51
N ALA A 83 8.02 8.58 0.38
CA ALA A 83 9.35 7.98 0.41
C ALA A 83 10.35 8.87 1.18
N GLU A 84 10.35 10.17 0.92
CA GLU A 84 11.22 11.15 1.58
C GLU A 84 10.84 11.34 3.05
N ARG A 85 9.54 11.47 3.36
CA ARG A 85 9.01 11.67 4.72
C ARG A 85 9.32 10.47 5.62
N TYR A 86 9.05 9.27 5.14
CA TYR A 86 9.26 8.03 5.91
C TYR A 86 10.63 7.40 5.67
N GLN A 87 11.46 7.96 4.82
CA GLN A 87 12.81 7.45 4.49
C GLN A 87 12.78 5.94 4.21
N THR A 88 11.99 5.55 3.22
CA THR A 88 11.80 4.15 2.82
C THR A 88 11.43 4.04 1.35
N LEU A 89 11.42 2.82 0.82
CA LEU A 89 10.81 2.57 -0.47
C LEU A 89 9.28 2.68 -0.37
N VAL A 90 8.68 3.30 -1.40
CA VAL A 90 7.24 3.32 -1.62
C VAL A 90 6.94 2.66 -2.95
N PHE A 91 5.99 1.74 -2.92
CA PHE A 91 5.51 1.08 -4.12
C PHE A 91 4.23 1.77 -4.64
N GLY A 92 4.15 1.96 -5.97
CA GLY A 92 2.87 2.15 -6.64
C GLY A 92 2.40 0.79 -7.17
N PHE A 93 1.15 0.44 -6.94
CA PHE A 93 0.55 -0.81 -7.37
C PHE A 93 -0.64 -0.52 -8.29
N SER A 94 -0.38 -0.51 -9.60
CA SER A 94 -1.40 -0.47 -10.63
C SER A 94 -1.43 -1.78 -11.40
N ASP A 95 -2.32 -1.90 -12.37
CA ASP A 95 -2.40 -3.07 -13.23
C ASP A 95 -2.55 -2.68 -14.71
N LEU A 96 -2.54 -3.68 -15.59
CA LEU A 96 -2.65 -3.44 -17.03
C LEU A 96 -4.03 -2.95 -17.48
N ASP A 97 -5.08 -3.11 -16.67
CA ASP A 97 -6.39 -2.53 -16.99
C ASP A 97 -6.31 -0.99 -16.93
N LEU A 98 -5.68 -0.43 -15.89
CA LEU A 98 -5.39 1.00 -15.83
C LEU A 98 -4.32 1.43 -16.85
N GLY A 99 -3.27 0.61 -17.02
CA GLY A 99 -2.08 1.00 -17.77
C GLY A 99 -2.18 0.87 -19.29
N MET A 100 -3.06 0.03 -19.83
CA MET A 100 -3.15 -0.23 -21.27
C MET A 100 -4.43 0.27 -21.94
N ASN A 101 -5.50 0.51 -21.18
CA ASN A 101 -6.74 1.02 -21.74
C ASN A 101 -6.73 2.55 -21.84
N ASN A 102 -7.57 3.07 -22.73
CA ASN A 102 -7.80 4.50 -22.84
C ASN A 102 -8.93 4.90 -21.89
N TRP A 103 -8.60 5.69 -20.88
CA TRP A 103 -9.56 6.21 -19.90
C TRP A 103 -9.86 7.68 -20.18
N VAL A 104 -11.10 8.07 -19.93
CA VAL A 104 -11.49 9.49 -19.95
C VAL A 104 -11.19 10.07 -18.57
N CYS A 105 -10.50 11.20 -18.53
CA CYS A 105 -10.22 11.95 -17.31
C CYS A 105 -10.50 13.43 -17.47
N THR A 106 -10.68 14.12 -16.35
CA THR A 106 -10.97 15.56 -16.32
C THR A 106 -9.74 16.45 -16.51
N GLY A 107 -8.55 15.86 -16.54
CA GLY A 107 -7.25 16.51 -16.61
C GLY A 107 -6.44 16.34 -15.34
N PHE A 108 -5.20 16.81 -15.36
CA PHE A 108 -4.25 16.65 -14.25
C PHE A 108 -3.79 18.03 -13.76
N GLU A 109 -3.76 18.18 -12.45
CA GLU A 109 -3.22 19.38 -11.81
C GLU A 109 -1.88 19.03 -11.15
N TYR A 110 -0.82 19.75 -11.56
CA TYR A 110 0.48 19.61 -10.93
C TYR A 110 0.46 20.24 -9.54
N PRO A 111 1.19 19.64 -8.56
CA PRO A 111 1.29 20.26 -7.25
C PRO A 111 1.88 21.67 -7.35
N SER A 112 1.29 22.61 -6.62
CA SER A 112 1.75 24.00 -6.56
C SER A 112 2.89 24.19 -5.55
N GLU A 113 3.08 23.25 -4.66
CA GLU A 113 4.06 23.28 -3.58
C GLU A 113 5.25 22.36 -3.89
N GLU A 114 6.39 22.66 -3.29
CA GLU A 114 7.55 21.78 -3.36
C GLU A 114 7.26 20.47 -2.61
N ILE A 115 7.86 19.37 -3.09
CA ILE A 115 7.77 18.04 -2.45
C ILE A 115 8.27 18.14 -1.00
N ASP A 116 7.44 17.70 -0.06
CA ASP A 116 7.81 17.57 1.34
C ASP A 116 8.87 16.45 1.51
N ARG A 117 10.07 16.84 1.93
CA ARG A 117 11.17 15.90 2.17
C ARG A 117 11.27 15.41 3.62
N GLY A 118 10.26 15.74 4.45
CA GLY A 118 10.24 15.34 5.86
C GLY A 118 11.41 15.93 6.67
N LYS A 119 11.97 15.14 7.57
CA LYS A 119 12.97 15.55 8.57
C LYS A 119 14.38 15.75 8.00
N VAL A 120 14.53 16.62 6.99
CA VAL A 120 15.82 16.97 6.39
C VAL A 120 16.42 18.21 7.05
N LEU A 121 17.63 18.06 7.61
CA LEU A 121 18.42 19.14 8.16
C LEU A 121 19.31 19.74 7.05
N ARG A 122 19.20 21.06 6.84
CA ARG A 122 19.84 21.74 5.71
C ARG A 122 20.98 22.67 6.13
N THR A 123 21.07 23.00 7.43
CA THR A 123 22.10 23.91 7.97
C THR A 123 22.74 23.34 9.22
N ALA A 124 23.95 23.81 9.54
CA ALA A 124 24.67 23.41 10.75
C ALA A 124 23.94 23.80 12.02
N GLU A 125 23.22 24.93 12.02
CA GLU A 125 22.39 25.38 13.14
C GLU A 125 21.25 24.39 13.40
N GLN A 126 20.59 23.88 12.34
CA GLN A 126 19.54 22.86 12.48
C GLN A 126 20.09 21.55 13.06
N VAL A 127 21.28 21.11 12.61
CA VAL A 127 21.94 19.91 13.17
C VAL A 127 22.28 20.14 14.65
N SER A 128 22.82 21.29 15.00
CA SER A 128 23.21 21.62 16.38
C SER A 128 22.02 21.77 17.33
N ALA A 129 20.84 22.06 16.79
CA ALA A 129 19.60 22.16 17.56
C ALA A 129 19.02 20.78 17.96
N ILE A 130 19.44 19.70 17.30
CA ILE A 130 19.02 18.34 17.66
C ILE A 130 19.97 17.79 18.72
N GLU A 131 19.45 17.60 19.92
CA GLU A 131 20.24 17.04 21.02
C GLU A 131 20.67 15.59 20.67
N ASN A 132 21.98 15.34 20.78
CA ASN A 132 22.58 14.05 20.46
C ASN A 132 22.18 13.52 19.06
N TYR A 133 22.29 14.37 18.03
CA TYR A 133 22.00 13.97 16.66
C TYR A 133 22.73 12.67 16.26
N GLY A 134 21.98 11.72 15.70
CA GLY A 134 22.47 10.48 15.11
C GLY A 134 21.60 10.11 13.92
N ARG A 135 22.22 9.54 12.87
CA ARG A 135 21.50 9.26 11.59
C ARG A 135 20.24 8.42 11.78
N TYR A 136 20.24 7.51 12.75
CA TYR A 136 19.15 6.58 12.98
C TYR A 136 18.46 6.80 14.32
N ARG A 137 18.73 7.92 14.98
CA ARG A 137 18.12 8.24 16.27
C ARG A 137 16.72 8.81 16.10
N ASP A 138 15.77 8.16 16.75
CA ASP A 138 14.37 8.58 16.80
C ASP A 138 14.16 9.59 17.92
N VAL A 139 14.37 10.86 17.61
CA VAL A 139 14.28 11.95 18.60
C VAL A 139 12.84 12.23 19.02
N ASP A 140 11.90 12.15 18.06
CA ASP A 140 10.51 12.52 18.26
C ASP A 140 9.63 11.33 18.70
N GLY A 141 10.15 10.10 18.63
CA GLY A 141 9.44 8.88 19.02
C GLY A 141 8.45 8.34 17.95
N ASP A 142 8.44 8.93 16.75
CA ASP A 142 7.56 8.52 15.65
C ASP A 142 8.16 7.44 14.73
N GLY A 143 9.41 7.05 14.97
CA GLY A 143 10.15 6.05 14.20
C GLY A 143 10.98 6.64 13.06
N VAL A 144 10.80 7.92 12.71
CA VAL A 144 11.50 8.59 11.60
C VAL A 144 12.65 9.45 12.14
N PRO A 145 13.91 9.13 11.82
CA PRO A 145 15.06 9.93 12.27
C PRO A 145 15.22 11.21 11.45
N TYR A 146 15.89 12.20 12.02
CA TYR A 146 16.40 13.34 11.25
C TYR A 146 17.57 12.93 10.37
N ARG A 147 17.74 13.59 9.22
CA ARG A 147 18.86 13.32 8.31
C ARG A 147 19.38 14.58 7.64
N THR A 148 20.65 14.56 7.30
CA THR A 148 21.26 15.49 6.34
C THR A 148 21.27 14.85 4.96
N LEU A 149 21.58 15.62 3.92
CA LEU A 149 21.66 15.08 2.55
C LEU A 149 23.12 14.98 2.09
N PRO A 150 23.45 13.97 1.26
CA PRO A 150 24.77 13.89 0.62
C PRO A 150 25.10 15.18 -0.14
N GLY A 151 26.32 15.66 0.00
CA GLY A 151 26.78 16.88 -0.66
C GLY A 151 26.40 18.19 0.04
N SER A 152 25.68 18.17 1.15
CA SER A 152 25.32 19.37 1.92
C SER A 152 26.50 20.03 2.64
N GLY A 153 27.65 19.35 2.78
CA GLY A 153 28.80 19.82 3.58
C GLY A 153 28.58 19.71 5.09
N LEU A 154 27.50 19.11 5.52
CA LEU A 154 27.21 18.79 6.92
C LEU A 154 27.87 17.45 7.31
N ASP A 155 27.71 17.03 8.56
CA ASP A 155 28.30 15.80 9.07
C ASP A 155 28.08 14.61 8.15
N PRO A 156 29.11 13.73 8.00
CA PRO A 156 29.03 12.63 7.05
C PRO A 156 27.85 11.71 7.36
N ILE A 157 27.07 11.43 6.32
CA ILE A 157 25.94 10.52 6.40
C ILE A 157 26.47 9.12 6.18
N LEU A 158 26.30 8.25 7.16
CA LEU A 158 26.57 6.85 7.03
C LEU A 158 25.26 6.09 6.79
N TYR A 159 25.02 5.64 5.55
CA TYR A 159 23.98 4.68 5.23
C TYR A 159 24.52 3.26 5.43
N ARG A 160 23.82 2.46 6.23
CA ARG A 160 24.32 1.14 6.59
C ARG A 160 23.25 0.07 6.39
N GLY A 161 23.58 -0.93 5.56
CA GLY A 161 22.74 -2.09 5.30
C GLY A 161 23.00 -3.29 6.21
N THR A 162 23.96 -3.17 7.17
CA THR A 162 24.22 -4.17 8.22
C THR A 162 23.65 -3.70 9.55
N GLY A 163 23.58 -4.56 10.56
CA GLY A 163 23.18 -4.19 11.92
C GLY A 163 23.92 -2.93 12.42
N HIS A 164 23.20 -2.00 13.02
CA HIS A 164 23.75 -0.71 13.43
C HIS A 164 22.99 -0.10 14.61
N ASP A 165 23.67 0.76 15.33
CA ASP A 165 23.10 1.58 16.38
C ASP A 165 22.49 2.90 15.85
N GLU A 166 22.05 3.76 16.75
CA GLU A 166 21.44 5.06 16.44
C GLU A 166 22.37 6.03 15.72
N ASP A 167 23.70 5.85 15.84
CA ASP A 167 24.73 6.67 15.19
C ASP A 167 25.20 6.05 13.86
N GLY A 168 24.65 4.88 13.46
CA GLY A 168 25.05 4.16 12.25
C GLY A 168 26.31 3.32 12.44
N ILE A 169 26.77 3.11 13.67
CA ILE A 169 27.94 2.28 13.96
C ILE A 169 27.51 0.80 13.91
N TYR A 170 28.30 -0.02 13.26
CA TYR A 170 28.05 -1.46 13.20
C TYR A 170 27.87 -2.08 14.58
N SER A 171 26.80 -2.88 14.73
CA SER A 171 26.50 -3.60 15.96
C SER A 171 25.77 -4.91 15.68
N GLU A 172 26.15 -5.97 16.37
CA GLU A 172 25.45 -7.27 16.43
C GLU A 172 24.83 -7.53 17.82
N GLU A 173 24.79 -6.50 18.65
CA GLU A 173 24.22 -6.60 19.99
C GLU A 173 22.70 -6.84 19.90
N PRO A 174 22.15 -7.90 20.54
CA PRO A 174 20.73 -8.27 20.42
C PRO A 174 19.76 -7.15 20.77
N ASP A 175 20.04 -6.36 21.80
CA ASP A 175 19.17 -5.25 22.21
C ASP A 175 19.19 -4.08 21.23
N VAL A 176 20.33 -3.81 20.59
CA VAL A 176 20.46 -2.79 19.54
C VAL A 176 19.62 -3.22 18.33
N TYR A 177 19.78 -4.45 17.88
CA TYR A 177 19.00 -5.00 16.77
C TYR A 177 17.48 -4.96 17.06
N ARG A 178 17.06 -5.42 18.22
CA ARG A 178 15.64 -5.40 18.61
C ARG A 178 15.06 -3.99 18.61
N LYS A 179 15.77 -2.99 19.14
CA LYS A 179 15.35 -1.59 19.14
C LYS A 179 15.21 -1.05 17.71
N LEU A 180 16.18 -1.34 16.84
CA LEU A 180 16.16 -0.94 15.43
C LEU A 180 14.92 -1.50 14.71
N MET A 181 14.67 -2.80 14.81
CA MET A 181 13.53 -3.44 14.16
C MET A 181 12.19 -2.91 14.66
N MET A 182 12.06 -2.68 15.98
CA MET A 182 10.84 -2.09 16.56
C MET A 182 10.64 -0.64 16.12
N ARG A 183 11.72 0.12 15.91
CA ARG A 183 11.65 1.49 15.38
C ARG A 183 11.19 1.48 13.92
N LEU A 184 11.77 0.62 13.07
CA LEU A 184 11.37 0.46 11.67
C LEU A 184 9.88 0.07 11.56
N LYS A 185 9.42 -0.87 12.39
CA LYS A 185 8.00 -1.24 12.45
C LYS A 185 7.13 -0.04 12.83
N ARG A 186 7.46 0.67 13.92
CA ARG A 186 6.72 1.85 14.37
C ARG A 186 6.62 2.93 13.31
N LYS A 187 7.70 3.16 12.54
CA LYS A 187 7.71 4.10 11.42
C LYS A 187 6.63 3.79 10.39
N ILE A 188 6.52 2.52 10.01
CA ILE A 188 5.52 2.07 9.04
C ILE A 188 4.10 2.09 9.65
N ASP A 189 3.94 1.64 10.90
CA ASP A 189 2.63 1.69 11.58
C ASP A 189 2.09 3.12 11.69
N ASN A 190 2.95 4.07 12.03
CA ASN A 190 2.58 5.47 12.17
C ASN A 190 2.24 6.15 10.82
N SER A 191 2.63 5.56 9.69
CA SER A 191 2.24 6.08 8.37
C SER A 191 0.77 5.86 8.03
N ARG A 192 0.08 4.91 8.67
CA ARG A 192 -1.28 4.46 8.29
C ARG A 192 -2.28 5.60 8.13
N ALA A 193 -2.32 6.54 9.06
CA ALA A 193 -3.27 7.66 9.05
C ALA A 193 -2.89 8.80 8.08
N ASP A 194 -1.63 8.86 7.65
CA ASP A 194 -1.12 9.84 6.67
C ASP A 194 -1.32 9.40 5.22
N LEU A 195 -1.46 8.08 5.01
CA LEU A 195 -1.67 7.52 3.69
C LEU A 195 -3.07 7.85 3.15
N PRO A 196 -3.31 7.73 1.82
CA PRO A 196 -4.61 8.00 1.26
C PRO A 196 -5.73 7.22 1.95
N ALA A 197 -6.67 7.94 2.56
CA ALA A 197 -7.84 7.34 3.19
C ALA A 197 -8.68 6.56 2.16
N PRO A 198 -9.40 5.51 2.57
CA PRO A 198 -10.25 4.75 1.66
C PRO A 198 -11.36 5.62 1.08
N VAL A 199 -11.80 5.30 -0.12
CA VAL A 199 -13.03 5.88 -0.68
C VAL A 199 -14.21 5.05 -0.22
N MET A 200 -15.12 5.68 0.49
CA MET A 200 -16.34 5.03 0.99
C MET A 200 -17.57 5.57 0.28
N ARG A 201 -18.46 4.67 -0.11
CA ARG A 201 -19.80 4.95 -0.60
C ARG A 201 -20.74 4.15 0.28
N GLU A 202 -21.27 4.81 1.29
CA GLU A 202 -22.11 4.16 2.31
C GLU A 202 -23.58 4.46 2.05
N GLU A 203 -24.37 3.42 2.02
CA GLU A 203 -25.84 3.48 2.04
C GLU A 203 -26.33 3.38 3.49
N GLU A 204 -27.35 4.12 3.85
CA GLU A 204 -27.93 4.06 5.19
C GLU A 204 -28.54 2.66 5.48
N GLU A 205 -28.27 2.13 6.66
CA GLU A 205 -28.85 0.88 7.18
C GLU A 205 -28.57 -0.37 6.31
N GLN A 206 -27.36 -0.51 5.76
CA GLN A 206 -26.96 -1.70 5.03
C GLN A 206 -26.11 -2.65 5.88
N ASP A 207 -26.48 -3.93 5.88
CA ASP A 207 -25.77 -4.98 6.61
C ASP A 207 -24.58 -5.53 5.84
N VAL A 208 -24.50 -5.28 4.52
CA VAL A 208 -23.48 -5.83 3.63
C VAL A 208 -22.55 -4.75 3.12
N GLY A 209 -21.26 -4.91 3.38
CA GLY A 209 -20.20 -4.10 2.82
C GLY A 209 -19.39 -4.83 1.75
N ILE A 210 -18.85 -4.08 0.79
CA ILE A 210 -17.89 -4.58 -0.20
C ILE A 210 -16.59 -3.82 -0.07
N ILE A 211 -15.49 -4.54 0.13
CA ILE A 211 -14.13 -3.99 0.11
C ILE A 211 -13.45 -4.42 -1.19
N TYR A 212 -12.75 -3.49 -1.83
CA TYR A 212 -12.01 -3.75 -3.06
C TYR A 212 -10.83 -2.79 -3.21
N MET A 213 -10.03 -2.95 -4.28
CA MET A 213 -8.88 -2.11 -4.55
C MET A 213 -8.64 -1.92 -6.06
N GLY A 214 -7.83 -0.92 -6.40
CA GLY A 214 -7.28 -0.72 -7.73
C GLY A 214 -8.34 -0.59 -8.83
N SER A 215 -8.07 -1.18 -9.99
CA SER A 215 -8.91 -1.08 -11.20
C SER A 215 -10.31 -1.68 -11.07
N MET A 216 -10.62 -2.45 -10.01
CA MET A 216 -11.99 -2.85 -9.70
C MET A 216 -12.94 -1.64 -9.61
N GLU A 217 -12.42 -0.46 -9.29
CA GLU A 217 -13.14 0.83 -9.30
C GLU A 217 -13.92 1.06 -10.59
N ASN A 218 -13.36 0.63 -11.72
CA ASN A 218 -13.97 0.85 -13.04
C ASN A 218 -15.15 -0.09 -13.33
N THR A 219 -15.35 -1.11 -12.50
CA THR A 219 -16.40 -2.13 -12.69
C THR A 219 -17.40 -2.17 -11.53
N ILE A 220 -17.05 -1.61 -10.38
CA ILE A 220 -17.84 -1.77 -9.15
C ILE A 220 -19.25 -1.20 -9.28
N GLN A 221 -19.44 -0.11 -10.01
CA GLN A 221 -20.78 0.46 -10.22
C GLN A 221 -21.69 -0.48 -11.01
N GLU A 222 -21.16 -1.15 -12.04
CA GLU A 222 -21.93 -2.13 -12.80
C GLU A 222 -22.27 -3.37 -11.95
N ILE A 223 -21.36 -3.78 -11.06
CA ILE A 223 -21.60 -4.85 -10.09
C ILE A 223 -22.75 -4.45 -9.17
N ASP A 224 -22.72 -3.25 -8.63
CA ASP A 224 -23.72 -2.69 -7.73
C ASP A 224 -25.11 -2.63 -8.40
N ASP A 225 -25.17 -2.08 -9.61
CA ASP A 225 -26.41 -2.04 -10.41
C ASP A 225 -27.02 -3.44 -10.67
N MET A 226 -26.18 -4.48 -10.78
CA MET A 226 -26.63 -5.86 -10.94
C MET A 226 -27.15 -6.44 -9.64
N ILE A 227 -26.50 -6.17 -8.52
CA ILE A 227 -26.90 -6.63 -7.18
C ILE A 227 -28.21 -5.94 -6.77
N GLU A 228 -28.33 -4.61 -6.98
CA GLU A 228 -29.53 -3.85 -6.62
C GLU A 228 -30.81 -4.39 -7.31
N LYS A 229 -30.70 -4.94 -8.54
CA LYS A 229 -31.83 -5.59 -9.23
C LYS A 229 -32.39 -6.81 -8.48
N THR A 230 -31.63 -7.37 -7.55
CA THR A 230 -32.10 -8.45 -6.67
C THR A 230 -32.82 -7.94 -5.40
N GLY A 231 -32.81 -6.63 -5.17
CA GLY A 231 -33.32 -5.96 -3.98
C GLY A 231 -32.29 -5.81 -2.86
N LEU A 232 -31.05 -6.25 -3.06
CA LEU A 232 -29.97 -6.08 -2.12
C LEU A 232 -29.23 -4.76 -2.42
N LYS A 233 -28.97 -3.97 -1.39
CA LYS A 233 -28.10 -2.80 -1.44
C LYS A 233 -26.83 -3.06 -0.64
N VAL A 234 -25.72 -2.49 -1.06
CA VAL A 234 -24.41 -2.70 -0.45
C VAL A 234 -23.67 -1.39 -0.27
N SER A 235 -22.94 -1.26 0.83
CA SER A 235 -21.96 -0.18 1.02
C SER A 235 -20.61 -0.59 0.41
N GLN A 236 -19.83 0.38 -0.02
CA GLN A 236 -18.55 0.14 -0.69
C GLN A 236 -17.40 0.86 0.02
N CYS A 237 -16.25 0.18 0.11
CA CYS A 237 -15.01 0.72 0.64
C CYS A 237 -13.84 0.33 -0.27
N ARG A 238 -13.25 1.30 -0.96
CA ARG A 238 -12.06 1.08 -1.78
C ARG A 238 -10.79 1.41 -1.02
N ILE A 239 -9.95 0.40 -0.82
CA ILE A 239 -8.62 0.57 -0.23
C ILE A 239 -7.69 1.24 -1.24
N ARG A 240 -6.94 2.25 -0.78
CA ARG A 240 -6.08 3.10 -1.60
C ARG A 240 -4.60 2.98 -1.26
N ALA A 241 -4.27 2.40 -0.11
CA ALA A 241 -2.88 2.23 0.32
C ALA A 241 -2.71 1.09 1.34
N MET A 242 -1.45 0.65 1.50
CA MET A 242 -0.97 -0.18 2.60
C MET A 242 0.17 0.56 3.34
N PRO A 243 0.32 0.38 4.66
CA PRO A 243 -0.57 -0.35 5.58
C PRO A 243 -2.01 0.16 5.54
N ILE A 244 -2.97 -0.70 5.91
CA ILE A 244 -4.39 -0.40 5.81
C ILE A 244 -4.77 0.79 6.71
N HIS A 245 -5.47 1.78 6.14
CA HIS A 245 -5.95 2.96 6.87
C HIS A 245 -6.93 2.56 7.99
N PRO A 246 -6.88 3.20 9.18
CA PRO A 246 -7.75 2.85 10.31
C PRO A 246 -9.26 2.88 10.00
N ASP A 247 -9.71 3.74 9.10
CA ASP A 247 -11.13 3.87 8.72
C ASP A 247 -11.73 2.58 8.13
N VAL A 248 -10.88 1.68 7.58
CA VAL A 248 -11.34 0.38 7.06
C VAL A 248 -11.86 -0.52 8.18
N GLU A 249 -11.25 -0.47 9.35
CA GLU A 249 -11.75 -1.20 10.53
C GLU A 249 -13.14 -0.70 10.91
N GLY A 250 -13.32 0.64 10.97
CA GLY A 250 -14.63 1.25 11.22
C GLY A 250 -15.69 0.92 10.17
N PHE A 251 -15.30 0.79 8.90
CA PHE A 251 -16.22 0.30 7.86
C PHE A 251 -16.69 -1.13 8.16
N ILE A 252 -15.77 -2.03 8.50
CA ILE A 252 -16.11 -3.43 8.83
C ILE A 252 -16.97 -3.53 10.09
N GLU A 253 -16.71 -2.69 11.09
CA GLU A 253 -17.51 -2.63 12.33
C GLU A 253 -18.98 -2.31 12.09
N ARG A 254 -19.29 -1.47 11.08
CA ARG A 254 -20.65 -1.03 10.76
C ARG A 254 -21.46 -2.04 9.94
N HIS A 255 -20.81 -3.12 9.45
CA HIS A 255 -21.47 -4.11 8.62
C HIS A 255 -21.43 -5.51 9.25
N GLU A 256 -22.52 -6.26 9.15
CA GLU A 256 -22.56 -7.65 9.65
C GLU A 256 -21.73 -8.59 8.78
N ARG A 257 -21.77 -8.37 7.47
CA ARG A 257 -21.05 -9.17 6.46
C ARG A 257 -20.28 -8.25 5.51
N VAL A 258 -19.05 -8.57 5.25
CA VAL A 258 -18.21 -7.82 4.31
C VAL A 258 -17.58 -8.75 3.29
N ILE A 259 -17.74 -8.43 2.02
CA ILE A 259 -17.16 -9.17 0.90
C ILE A 259 -15.90 -8.46 0.41
N VAL A 260 -14.79 -9.16 0.31
CA VAL A 260 -13.54 -8.64 -0.25
C VAL A 260 -13.43 -9.11 -1.69
N LEU A 261 -13.47 -8.15 -2.65
CA LEU A 261 -13.37 -8.43 -4.09
C LEU A 261 -11.94 -8.25 -4.57
N GLU A 262 -11.43 -9.24 -5.30
CA GLU A 262 -10.06 -9.21 -5.81
C GLU A 262 -9.91 -9.79 -7.21
N ILE A 263 -8.98 -9.19 -7.99
CA ILE A 263 -8.59 -9.65 -9.32
C ILE A 263 -7.35 -10.55 -9.20
N ASN A 264 -7.42 -11.55 -8.34
CA ASN A 264 -6.41 -12.59 -8.17
C ASN A 264 -7.09 -13.89 -7.72
N ARG A 265 -6.36 -15.00 -7.74
CA ARG A 265 -6.87 -16.33 -7.33
C ARG A 265 -6.90 -16.51 -5.81
N ASP A 266 -5.92 -15.94 -5.13
CA ASP A 266 -5.57 -16.39 -3.78
C ASP A 266 -6.18 -15.50 -2.66
N GLY A 267 -6.93 -14.43 -3.00
CA GLY A 267 -7.53 -13.56 -1.99
C GLY A 267 -6.46 -12.85 -1.14
N GLN A 268 -5.51 -12.17 -1.79
CA GLN A 268 -4.36 -11.60 -1.09
C GLN A 268 -4.75 -10.47 -0.12
N LEU A 269 -5.63 -9.56 -0.55
CA LEU A 269 -6.16 -8.50 0.31
C LEU A 269 -6.98 -9.08 1.46
N TYR A 270 -7.83 -10.06 1.17
CA TYR A 270 -8.56 -10.81 2.20
C TYR A 270 -7.61 -11.43 3.22
N GLY A 271 -6.51 -12.04 2.77
CA GLY A 271 -5.48 -12.62 3.64
C GLY A 271 -4.82 -11.56 4.53
N VAL A 272 -4.50 -10.39 3.99
CA VAL A 272 -3.94 -9.26 4.73
C VAL A 272 -4.92 -8.77 5.80
N LEU A 273 -6.18 -8.51 5.43
CA LEU A 273 -7.23 -8.10 6.37
C LEU A 273 -7.40 -9.13 7.50
N ARG A 274 -7.45 -10.42 7.18
CA ARG A 274 -7.54 -11.50 8.17
C ARG A 274 -6.37 -11.52 9.18
N LYS A 275 -5.18 -11.15 8.74
CA LYS A 275 -3.96 -11.10 9.57
C LYS A 275 -3.93 -9.87 10.49
N GLU A 276 -4.46 -8.74 10.04
CA GLU A 276 -4.35 -7.46 10.74
C GLU A 276 -5.54 -7.14 11.63
N LEU A 277 -6.73 -7.60 11.27
CA LEU A 277 -7.96 -7.31 12.01
C LEU A 277 -8.09 -8.12 13.31
N PRO A 278 -8.74 -7.58 14.34
CA PRO A 278 -9.24 -8.36 15.48
C PRO A 278 -10.13 -9.54 15.02
N ASN A 279 -10.11 -10.62 15.78
CA ASN A 279 -10.78 -11.88 15.39
C ASN A 279 -12.29 -11.72 15.14
N ASP A 280 -12.97 -10.87 15.88
CA ASP A 280 -14.39 -10.58 15.74
C ASP A 280 -14.70 -9.90 14.41
N LEU A 281 -13.90 -8.93 14.00
CA LEU A 281 -14.01 -8.27 12.70
C LEU A 281 -13.58 -9.19 11.56
N ALA A 282 -12.49 -9.92 11.76
CA ALA A 282 -12.00 -10.90 10.80
C ALA A 282 -13.01 -12.01 10.49
N SER A 283 -13.95 -12.30 11.40
CA SER A 283 -15.02 -13.28 11.18
C SER A 283 -16.14 -12.77 10.27
N ARG A 284 -16.27 -11.46 10.07
CA ARG A 284 -17.31 -10.82 9.23
C ARG A 284 -16.92 -10.78 7.76
N ILE A 285 -15.64 -10.92 7.44
CA ILE A 285 -15.17 -10.81 6.05
C ILE A 285 -15.17 -12.16 5.32
N SER A 286 -15.54 -12.14 4.06
CA SER A 286 -15.51 -13.27 3.12
C SER A 286 -14.80 -12.86 1.84
N SER A 287 -14.18 -13.81 1.14
CA SER A 287 -13.41 -13.55 -0.09
C SER A 287 -14.21 -13.90 -1.34
N VAL A 288 -14.23 -12.99 -2.31
CA VAL A 288 -14.59 -13.24 -3.70
C VAL A 288 -13.39 -12.87 -4.56
N ALA A 289 -12.56 -13.87 -4.87
CA ALA A 289 -11.33 -13.74 -5.60
C ALA A 289 -11.41 -14.49 -6.92
N TYR A 290 -11.24 -13.78 -8.03
CA TYR A 290 -11.30 -14.36 -9.38
C TYR A 290 -10.33 -13.66 -10.33
N SER A 291 -9.66 -14.41 -11.18
CA SER A 291 -8.82 -13.88 -12.23
C SER A 291 -8.68 -14.88 -13.38
N ASP A 292 -8.88 -14.42 -14.60
CA ASP A 292 -8.65 -15.16 -15.83
C ASP A 292 -7.75 -14.39 -16.82
N GLY A 293 -7.12 -13.32 -16.33
CA GLY A 293 -6.27 -12.45 -17.12
C GLY A 293 -7.00 -11.36 -17.90
N MET A 294 -8.32 -11.26 -17.74
CA MET A 294 -9.14 -10.21 -18.35
C MET A 294 -9.50 -9.15 -17.31
N PRO A 295 -9.86 -7.92 -17.73
CA PRO A 295 -10.50 -6.96 -16.85
C PRO A 295 -11.69 -7.55 -16.09
N PRO A 296 -12.00 -7.07 -14.87
CA PRO A 296 -13.10 -7.60 -14.10
C PRO A 296 -14.41 -7.50 -14.88
N ARG A 297 -15.18 -8.59 -14.85
CA ARG A 297 -16.49 -8.68 -15.53
C ARG A 297 -17.59 -8.64 -14.47
N ALA A 298 -18.37 -7.56 -14.47
CA ALA A 298 -19.38 -7.28 -13.44
C ALA A 298 -20.31 -8.48 -13.16
N ARG A 299 -20.78 -9.16 -14.21
CA ARG A 299 -21.66 -10.32 -14.05
C ARG A 299 -21.06 -11.44 -13.23
N ILE A 300 -19.77 -11.76 -13.45
CA ILE A 300 -19.11 -12.84 -12.72
C ILE A 300 -19.03 -12.49 -11.23
N TYR A 301 -18.60 -11.27 -10.92
CA TYR A 301 -18.47 -10.83 -9.53
C TYR A 301 -19.82 -10.70 -8.85
N ALA A 302 -20.85 -10.16 -9.52
CA ALA A 302 -22.20 -10.07 -8.96
C ALA A 302 -22.77 -11.47 -8.62
N ASP A 303 -22.63 -12.44 -9.54
CA ASP A 303 -23.10 -13.80 -9.30
C ASP A 303 -22.34 -14.46 -8.12
N MET A 304 -21.02 -14.30 -8.03
CA MET A 304 -20.20 -14.82 -6.92
C MET A 304 -20.52 -14.15 -5.57
N ILE A 305 -20.81 -12.85 -5.56
CA ILE A 305 -21.23 -12.13 -4.35
C ILE A 305 -22.56 -12.70 -3.85
N LEU A 306 -23.55 -12.79 -4.73
CA LEU A 306 -24.86 -13.32 -4.38
C LEU A 306 -24.80 -14.78 -3.89
N GLU A 307 -23.95 -15.61 -4.51
CA GLU A 307 -23.68 -16.98 -4.05
C GLU A 307 -23.08 -16.99 -2.65
N THR A 308 -22.06 -16.15 -2.39
CA THR A 308 -21.40 -16.04 -1.09
C THR A 308 -22.37 -15.58 0.01
N LEU A 309 -23.32 -14.73 -0.34
CA LEU A 309 -24.36 -14.25 0.57
C LEU A 309 -25.52 -15.24 0.76
N GLY A 310 -25.60 -16.28 -0.06
CA GLY A 310 -26.70 -17.25 -0.04
C GLY A 310 -27.99 -16.73 -0.70
N GLU A 311 -27.87 -15.68 -1.53
CA GLU A 311 -29.00 -15.01 -2.20
C GLU A 311 -29.32 -15.61 -3.58
N VAL A 312 -28.51 -16.55 -4.06
CA VAL A 312 -28.76 -17.24 -5.34
C VAL A 312 -29.88 -18.25 -5.16
N LYS A 313 -31.00 -18.01 -5.79
CA LYS A 313 -32.01 -19.08 -6.02
C LYS A 313 -31.45 -20.01 -7.11
N PRO A 314 -31.48 -21.34 -6.88
CA PRO A 314 -31.05 -22.32 -7.86
C PRO A 314 -31.82 -22.22 -9.17
#